data_e8d72e83b1721f039706a6378e6c8582
#
_entry.id   e8d72e83b1721f039706a6378e6c8582
#
_cell.length_a   1.000
_cell.length_b   1.000
_cell.length_c   1.000
_cell.angle_alpha   90.00
_cell.angle_beta   90.00
_cell.angle_gamma   90.00
#
_symmetry.space_group_name_H-M   'P 1'
#
loop_
_entity.id
_entity.type
_entity.pdbx_description
1 polymer ?
#
loop_
_entity_poly.entity_id
_entity_poly.type
_entity_poly.pdbx_seq_one_letter_code
_entity_poly.pdbx_strand_id
1 'polypeptide(L)'
;MAELIRGLNAQSIAAAKAAVDLDVAAACQRAGREPAEVEVLLSAKYVPIEESGALLEAGIEMVGENRAQDLVARAEAYPGRFTIDFIGALQSRKVKLIVPYVRLIHSVASESVLTQLEKHHTESTRALIEVNVAGEEGKAGVAPSELDHFIARCPVPVVGLMTMPPLAEDPEQSRKSFATLRNLAQERGLEQLSMGTTQDFGVAIEEGATIVRIGSRLLR
;
A
#
# COMPACT_ATOMS: atom_id res chain seq x y z
N MET A 1 -7.52 -8.29 -16.28
CA MET A 1 -6.10 -8.30 -15.82
C MET A 1 -5.51 -6.94 -16.17
N ALA A 2 -4.65 -6.37 -15.30
CA ALA A 2 -3.91 -5.17 -15.69
C ALA A 2 -2.99 -5.54 -16.87
N GLU A 3 -2.92 -4.68 -17.88
CA GLU A 3 -2.00 -4.85 -18.99
C GLU A 3 -0.56 -4.62 -18.50
N LEU A 4 0.35 -5.56 -18.82
CA LEU A 4 1.74 -5.44 -18.43
C LEU A 4 2.46 -4.41 -19.29
N ILE A 5 3.27 -3.58 -18.67
CA ILE A 5 4.17 -2.63 -19.35
C ILE A 5 5.48 -3.39 -19.62
N ARG A 6 5.82 -3.56 -20.90
CA ARG A 6 7.03 -4.28 -21.32
C ARG A 6 8.09 -3.32 -21.84
N GLY A 7 9.34 -3.80 -21.87
CA GLY A 7 10.48 -3.01 -22.31
C GLY A 7 10.84 -1.91 -21.31
N LEU A 8 10.80 -2.24 -20.05
CA LEU A 8 11.13 -1.29 -18.97
C LEU A 8 12.57 -0.80 -19.10
N ASN A 9 12.76 0.51 -18.99
CA ASN A 9 14.05 1.16 -19.07
C ASN A 9 14.41 1.81 -17.74
N ALA A 10 15.51 1.40 -17.13
CA ALA A 10 15.93 1.88 -15.82
C ALA A 10 16.15 3.40 -15.77
N GLN A 11 16.70 4.00 -16.84
CA GLN A 11 16.92 5.44 -16.89
C GLN A 11 15.61 6.22 -16.94
N SER A 12 14.62 5.76 -17.72
CA SER A 12 13.29 6.36 -17.75
C SER A 12 12.58 6.24 -16.41
N ILE A 13 12.67 5.07 -15.77
CA ILE A 13 12.10 4.83 -14.45
C ILE A 13 12.77 5.74 -13.40
N ALA A 14 14.09 5.88 -13.43
CA ALA A 14 14.81 6.79 -12.51
C ALA A 14 14.38 8.25 -12.68
N ALA A 15 14.18 8.70 -13.92
CA ALA A 15 13.66 10.03 -14.20
C ALA A 15 12.23 10.21 -13.70
N ALA A 16 11.37 9.22 -13.92
CA ALA A 16 9.99 9.23 -13.41
C ALA A 16 9.95 9.22 -11.88
N LYS A 17 10.82 8.43 -11.23
CA LYS A 17 10.99 8.43 -9.78
C LYS A 17 11.38 9.81 -9.26
N ALA A 18 12.39 10.44 -9.86
CA ALA A 18 12.82 11.78 -9.45
C ALA A 18 11.67 12.81 -9.58
N ALA A 19 10.85 12.74 -10.62
CA ALA A 19 9.69 13.60 -10.76
C ALA A 19 8.63 13.35 -9.66
N VAL A 20 8.39 12.08 -9.30
CA VAL A 20 7.48 11.72 -8.19
C VAL A 20 8.05 12.22 -6.86
N ASP A 21 9.35 12.07 -6.61
CA ASP A 21 10.01 12.53 -5.38
C ASP A 21 9.86 14.06 -5.22
N LEU A 22 9.94 14.83 -6.32
CA LEU A 22 9.70 16.28 -6.30
C LEU A 22 8.25 16.62 -5.93
N ASP A 23 7.27 15.88 -6.47
CA ASP A 23 5.86 16.12 -6.13
C ASP A 23 5.55 15.72 -4.67
N VAL A 24 6.17 14.64 -4.18
CA VAL A 24 6.10 14.25 -2.75
C VAL A 24 6.67 15.37 -1.88
N ALA A 25 7.84 15.88 -2.21
CA ALA A 25 8.47 16.98 -1.46
C ALA A 25 7.60 18.24 -1.47
N ALA A 26 7.00 18.59 -2.61
CA ALA A 26 6.10 19.74 -2.71
C ALA A 26 4.82 19.55 -1.86
N ALA A 27 4.24 18.35 -1.83
CA ALA A 27 3.08 18.05 -0.99
C ALA A 27 3.45 18.09 0.51
N CYS A 28 4.60 17.53 0.89
CA CYS A 28 5.11 17.59 2.25
C CYS A 28 5.35 19.05 2.69
N GLN A 29 5.94 19.87 1.83
CA GLN A 29 6.14 21.29 2.12
C GLN A 29 4.82 22.02 2.41
N ARG A 30 3.76 21.77 1.63
CA ARG A 30 2.44 22.35 1.88
C ARG A 30 1.83 21.91 3.21
N ALA A 31 2.16 20.70 3.65
CA ALA A 31 1.67 20.12 4.91
C ALA A 31 2.58 20.39 6.12
N GLY A 32 3.72 21.06 5.95
CA GLY A 32 4.71 21.27 7.01
C GLY A 32 5.36 19.97 7.48
N ARG A 33 5.55 19.00 6.58
CA ARG A 33 6.12 17.68 6.83
C ARG A 33 7.47 17.49 6.11
N GLU A 34 8.25 16.55 6.60
CA GLU A 34 9.48 16.14 5.93
C GLU A 34 9.21 15.03 4.90
N PRO A 35 9.83 15.06 3.69
CA PRO A 35 9.66 14.00 2.69
C PRO A 35 10.03 12.61 3.19
N ALA A 36 10.96 12.51 4.13
CA ALA A 36 11.38 11.24 4.74
C ALA A 36 10.27 10.54 5.56
N GLU A 37 9.19 11.24 5.89
CA GLU A 37 8.02 10.66 6.57
C GLU A 37 7.10 9.89 5.61
N VAL A 38 7.36 9.94 4.30
CA VAL A 38 6.48 9.36 3.28
C VAL A 38 7.21 8.31 2.46
N GLU A 39 6.78 7.08 2.57
CA GLU A 39 7.22 5.98 1.71
C GLU A 39 6.47 5.98 0.38
N VAL A 40 7.22 5.92 -0.72
CA VAL A 40 6.66 5.73 -2.06
C VAL A 40 6.72 4.26 -2.43
N LEU A 41 5.57 3.59 -2.39
CA LEU A 41 5.43 2.17 -2.74
C LEU A 41 5.05 2.03 -4.21
N LEU A 42 5.92 1.40 -5.02
CA LEU A 42 5.57 1.10 -6.41
C LEU A 42 4.52 -0.01 -6.47
N SER A 43 3.34 0.25 -7.03
CA SER A 43 2.36 -0.79 -7.35
C SER A 43 2.84 -1.61 -8.55
N ALA A 44 3.42 -2.79 -8.30
CA ALA A 44 4.13 -3.60 -9.28
C ALA A 44 3.22 -4.44 -10.21
N LYS A 45 1.90 -4.33 -10.08
CA LYS A 45 0.91 -5.10 -10.88
C LYS A 45 1.04 -4.96 -12.40
N TYR A 46 1.78 -3.96 -12.86
CA TYR A 46 2.04 -3.68 -14.28
C TYR A 46 3.43 -4.17 -14.74
N VAL A 47 4.27 -4.64 -13.81
CA VAL A 47 5.67 -4.98 -14.08
C VAL A 47 5.81 -6.48 -14.25
N PRO A 48 6.28 -6.96 -15.45
CA PRO A 48 6.66 -8.35 -15.61
C PRO A 48 7.74 -8.75 -14.59
N ILE A 49 7.65 -9.96 -14.05
CA ILE A 49 8.62 -10.42 -13.06
C ILE A 49 10.04 -10.39 -13.63
N GLU A 50 10.19 -10.85 -14.87
CA GLU A 50 11.47 -10.93 -15.60
C GLU A 50 12.13 -9.57 -15.86
N GLU A 51 11.34 -8.47 -15.84
CA GLU A 51 11.83 -7.11 -16.08
C GLU A 51 12.05 -6.32 -14.78
N SER A 52 11.84 -6.95 -13.61
CA SER A 52 11.97 -6.26 -12.31
C SER A 52 13.39 -5.79 -12.00
N GLY A 53 14.40 -6.33 -12.68
CA GLY A 53 15.79 -5.85 -12.60
C GLY A 53 15.91 -4.36 -12.91
N ALA A 54 15.15 -3.86 -13.88
CA ALA A 54 15.15 -2.43 -14.23
C ALA A 54 14.65 -1.51 -13.09
N LEU A 55 13.79 -2.02 -12.20
CA LEU A 55 13.37 -1.28 -10.99
C LEU A 55 14.55 -1.09 -10.04
N LEU A 56 15.31 -2.17 -9.78
CA LEU A 56 16.48 -2.13 -8.89
C LEU A 56 17.58 -1.22 -9.44
N GLU A 57 17.81 -1.27 -10.74
CA GLU A 57 18.76 -0.37 -11.41
C GLU A 57 18.33 1.10 -11.32
N ALA A 58 17.03 1.36 -11.28
CA ALA A 58 16.45 2.70 -11.10
C ALA A 58 16.34 3.13 -9.62
N GLY A 59 16.81 2.31 -8.67
CA GLY A 59 16.74 2.60 -7.23
C GLY A 59 15.35 2.42 -6.62
N ILE A 60 14.50 1.56 -7.20
CA ILE A 60 13.20 1.19 -6.64
C ILE A 60 13.31 -0.22 -6.03
N GLU A 61 13.34 -0.27 -4.71
CA GLU A 61 13.45 -1.51 -3.94
C GLU A 61 12.14 -1.85 -3.19
N MET A 62 11.22 -0.88 -3.05
CA MET A 62 9.96 -1.06 -2.34
C MET A 62 8.81 -1.22 -3.33
N VAL A 63 8.16 -2.39 -3.28
CA VAL A 63 7.09 -2.76 -4.23
C VAL A 63 5.86 -3.31 -3.52
N GLY A 64 4.70 -2.97 -4.03
CA GLY A 64 3.40 -3.49 -3.57
C GLY A 64 2.81 -4.44 -4.60
N GLU A 65 2.47 -5.64 -4.16
CA GLU A 65 1.86 -6.67 -5.01
C GLU A 65 0.37 -6.83 -4.72
N ASN A 66 -0.40 -7.00 -5.80
CA ASN A 66 -1.84 -7.20 -5.72
C ASN A 66 -2.25 -8.67 -5.73
N ARG A 67 -1.37 -9.58 -6.14
CA ARG A 67 -1.62 -11.01 -6.26
C ARG A 67 -0.59 -11.81 -5.51
N ALA A 68 -1.05 -12.78 -4.73
CA ALA A 68 -0.16 -13.63 -3.94
C ALA A 68 0.85 -14.40 -4.80
N GLN A 69 0.46 -14.83 -6.00
CA GLN A 69 1.34 -15.56 -6.93
C GLN A 69 2.46 -14.66 -7.46
N ASP A 70 2.13 -13.41 -7.85
CA ASP A 70 3.10 -12.45 -8.38
C ASP A 70 4.09 -12.06 -7.28
N LEU A 71 3.60 -11.93 -6.02
CA LEU A 71 4.42 -11.68 -4.85
C LEU A 71 5.46 -12.79 -4.65
N VAL A 72 5.01 -14.04 -4.60
CA VAL A 72 5.90 -15.20 -4.43
C VAL A 72 6.90 -15.26 -5.58
N ALA A 73 6.43 -15.16 -6.82
CA ALA A 73 7.29 -15.22 -8.00
C ALA A 73 8.37 -14.11 -7.99
N ARG A 74 8.03 -12.88 -7.57
CA ARG A 74 9.01 -11.80 -7.46
C ARG A 74 10.01 -12.03 -6.33
N ALA A 75 9.55 -12.48 -5.17
CA ALA A 75 10.41 -12.78 -4.04
C ALA A 75 11.41 -13.92 -4.36
N GLU A 76 10.96 -14.95 -5.08
CA GLU A 76 11.80 -16.08 -5.50
C GLU A 76 12.77 -15.71 -6.63
N ALA A 77 12.34 -14.87 -7.59
CA ALA A 77 13.20 -14.42 -8.69
C ALA A 77 14.28 -13.42 -8.22
N TYR A 78 14.02 -12.65 -7.18
CA TYR A 78 14.91 -11.60 -6.65
C TYR A 78 15.07 -11.72 -5.12
N PRO A 79 15.68 -12.79 -4.60
CA PRO A 79 15.75 -13.06 -3.15
C PRO A 79 16.42 -11.91 -2.38
N GLY A 80 15.67 -11.32 -1.42
CA GLY A 80 16.14 -10.25 -0.55
C GLY A 80 16.46 -8.91 -1.24
N ARG A 81 16.11 -8.77 -2.54
CA ARG A 81 16.37 -7.53 -3.28
C ARG A 81 15.22 -6.52 -3.19
N PHE A 82 14.02 -6.98 -2.95
CA PHE A 82 12.85 -6.14 -2.79
C PHE A 82 12.29 -6.20 -1.37
N THR A 83 11.86 -5.06 -0.86
CA THR A 83 10.91 -4.97 0.24
C THR A 83 9.52 -5.05 -0.37
N ILE A 84 8.76 -6.11 -0.03
CA ILE A 84 7.47 -6.40 -0.68
C ILE A 84 6.34 -6.24 0.31
N ASP A 85 5.38 -5.39 -0.03
CA ASP A 85 4.11 -5.26 0.68
C ASP A 85 2.97 -5.94 -0.11
N PHE A 86 1.96 -6.44 0.58
CA PHE A 86 0.76 -6.93 -0.08
C PHE A 86 -0.34 -5.87 -0.01
N ILE A 87 -0.78 -5.38 -1.17
CA ILE A 87 -1.74 -4.27 -1.29
C ILE A 87 -3.04 -4.63 -2.03
N GLY A 88 -3.19 -5.89 -2.45
CA GLY A 88 -4.40 -6.37 -3.12
C GLY A 88 -5.44 -6.91 -2.12
N ALA A 89 -6.66 -7.17 -2.58
CA ALA A 89 -7.68 -7.81 -1.75
C ALA A 89 -7.22 -9.21 -1.29
N LEU A 90 -7.01 -9.37 0.01
CA LEU A 90 -6.46 -10.59 0.57
C LEU A 90 -7.53 -11.66 0.78
N GLN A 91 -7.43 -12.73 0.02
CA GLN A 91 -8.23 -13.94 0.25
C GLN A 91 -7.59 -14.78 1.35
N SER A 92 -8.38 -15.27 2.30
CA SER A 92 -7.91 -16.04 3.46
C SER A 92 -6.98 -17.22 3.08
N ARG A 93 -7.32 -17.98 2.03
CA ARG A 93 -6.50 -19.11 1.52
C ARG A 93 -5.11 -18.70 1.02
N LYS A 94 -4.87 -17.40 0.78
CA LYS A 94 -3.60 -16.89 0.27
C LYS A 94 -2.67 -16.39 1.38
N VAL A 95 -3.15 -16.22 2.60
CA VAL A 95 -2.37 -15.74 3.75
C VAL A 95 -1.07 -16.53 3.91
N LYS A 96 -1.16 -17.86 3.96
CA LYS A 96 0.01 -18.74 4.12
C LYS A 96 1.07 -18.61 3.02
N LEU A 97 0.69 -18.14 1.83
CA LEU A 97 1.60 -17.97 0.70
C LEU A 97 2.41 -16.67 0.80
N ILE A 98 1.77 -15.58 1.29
CA ILE A 98 2.40 -14.26 1.31
C ILE A 98 3.21 -13.99 2.58
N VAL A 99 2.76 -14.52 3.72
CA VAL A 99 3.36 -14.25 5.03
C VAL A 99 4.89 -14.41 5.07
N PRO A 100 5.52 -15.44 4.43
CA PRO A 100 6.97 -15.59 4.45
C PRO A 100 7.76 -14.48 3.74
N TYR A 101 7.10 -13.67 2.92
CA TYR A 101 7.78 -12.75 1.99
C TYR A 101 7.40 -11.28 2.21
N VAL A 102 6.28 -11.00 2.90
CA VAL A 102 5.80 -9.61 3.04
C VAL A 102 6.42 -8.89 4.23
N ARG A 103 6.74 -7.61 4.04
CA ARG A 103 6.98 -6.67 5.13
C ARG A 103 5.68 -6.27 5.82
N LEU A 104 4.65 -5.93 5.02
CA LEU A 104 3.39 -5.36 5.50
C LEU A 104 2.19 -5.83 4.66
N ILE A 105 1.11 -6.19 5.32
CA ILE A 105 -0.16 -6.54 4.67
C ILE A 105 -1.11 -5.36 4.84
N HIS A 106 -1.48 -4.68 3.73
CA HIS A 106 -2.29 -3.46 3.79
C HIS A 106 -3.81 -3.70 3.83
N SER A 107 -4.26 -4.89 3.47
CA SER A 107 -5.66 -5.19 3.14
C SER A 107 -6.29 -6.22 4.08
N VAL A 108 -6.01 -6.12 5.37
CA VAL A 108 -6.66 -6.98 6.37
C VAL A 108 -8.04 -6.42 6.67
N ALA A 109 -9.11 -7.16 6.25
CA ALA A 109 -10.48 -6.65 6.29
C ALA A 109 -11.54 -7.74 6.56
N SER A 110 -11.15 -8.96 6.94
CA SER A 110 -12.14 -10.02 7.20
C SER A 110 -11.71 -11.00 8.27
N GLU A 111 -12.69 -11.52 9.01
CA GLU A 111 -12.49 -12.53 10.05
C GLU A 111 -11.80 -13.80 9.54
N SER A 112 -12.09 -14.19 8.31
CA SER A 112 -11.45 -15.36 7.70
C SER A 112 -9.95 -15.12 7.44
N VAL A 113 -9.53 -13.87 7.19
CA VAL A 113 -8.12 -13.52 7.10
C VAL A 113 -7.47 -13.53 8.48
N LEU A 114 -8.12 -12.99 9.52
CA LEU A 114 -7.60 -13.04 10.91
C LEU A 114 -7.35 -14.48 11.35
N THR A 115 -8.31 -15.39 11.09
CA THR A 115 -8.17 -16.83 11.41
C THR A 115 -6.97 -17.48 10.70
N GLN A 116 -6.65 -17.05 9.48
CA GLN A 116 -5.48 -17.59 8.77
C GLN A 116 -4.18 -16.92 9.21
N LEU A 117 -4.20 -15.65 9.58
CA LEU A 117 -3.05 -14.97 10.19
C LEU A 117 -2.69 -15.64 11.52
N GLU A 118 -3.66 -15.96 12.37
CA GLU A 118 -3.43 -16.69 13.63
C GLU A 118 -2.64 -17.99 13.43
N LYS A 119 -2.93 -18.72 12.32
CA LYS A 119 -2.29 -20.00 12.00
C LYS A 119 -0.93 -19.91 11.33
N HIS A 120 -0.67 -18.82 10.62
CA HIS A 120 0.44 -18.76 9.66
C HIS A 120 1.37 -17.55 9.83
N HIS A 121 1.05 -16.60 10.72
CA HIS A 121 1.92 -15.42 10.92
C HIS A 121 3.30 -15.81 11.44
N THR A 122 4.26 -14.92 11.21
CA THR A 122 5.60 -14.97 11.81
C THR A 122 5.76 -13.79 12.78
N GLU A 123 6.84 -13.78 13.55
CA GLU A 123 7.14 -12.66 14.47
C GLU A 123 7.27 -11.30 13.75
N SER A 124 7.67 -11.34 12.47
CA SER A 124 7.82 -10.13 11.64
C SER A 124 6.53 -9.68 10.96
N THR A 125 5.45 -10.49 10.97
CA THR A 125 4.21 -10.13 10.29
C THR A 125 3.58 -8.89 10.92
N ARG A 126 3.25 -7.90 10.09
CA ARG A 126 2.59 -6.64 10.46
C ARG A 126 1.40 -6.41 9.54
N ALA A 127 0.38 -5.71 10.04
CA ALA A 127 -0.85 -5.46 9.30
C ALA A 127 -1.31 -4.01 9.38
N LEU A 128 -1.89 -3.54 8.28
CA LEU A 128 -2.82 -2.42 8.28
C LEU A 128 -4.24 -2.97 8.12
N ILE A 129 -5.18 -2.34 8.81
CA ILE A 129 -6.60 -2.66 8.60
C ILE A 129 -7.11 -1.79 7.46
N GLU A 130 -7.72 -2.43 6.45
CA GLU A 130 -8.42 -1.72 5.40
C GLU A 130 -9.78 -1.23 5.93
N VAL A 131 -10.02 0.09 5.83
CA VAL A 131 -11.22 0.74 6.34
C VAL A 131 -12.05 1.28 5.19
N ASN A 132 -13.33 0.93 5.16
CA ASN A 132 -14.32 1.51 4.25
C ASN A 132 -14.83 2.85 4.81
N VAL A 133 -14.03 3.89 4.69
CA VAL A 133 -14.33 5.22 5.25
C VAL A 133 -15.50 5.92 4.56
N ALA A 134 -15.80 5.57 3.31
CA ALA A 134 -16.88 6.16 2.54
C ALA A 134 -18.23 5.46 2.76
N GLY A 135 -18.24 4.30 3.43
CA GLY A 135 -19.45 3.52 3.67
C GLY A 135 -20.08 2.95 2.39
N GLU A 136 -19.28 2.70 1.37
CA GLU A 136 -19.74 2.16 0.09
C GLU A 136 -20.21 0.71 0.26
N GLU A 137 -21.45 0.45 -0.15
CA GLU A 137 -22.02 -0.90 -0.08
C GLU A 137 -21.25 -1.86 -1.02
N GLY A 138 -20.91 -3.05 -0.51
CA GLY A 138 -20.20 -4.09 -1.27
C GLY A 138 -18.71 -3.83 -1.48
N LYS A 139 -18.15 -2.71 -0.98
CA LYS A 139 -16.71 -2.44 -1.02
C LYS A 139 -15.99 -3.11 0.14
N ALA A 140 -14.76 -3.57 -0.12
CA ALA A 140 -13.90 -4.12 0.93
C ALA A 140 -13.58 -3.07 2.01
N GLY A 141 -13.23 -3.55 3.20
CA GLY A 141 -12.85 -2.73 4.33
C GLY A 141 -13.79 -2.88 5.52
N VAL A 142 -13.23 -2.73 6.70
CA VAL A 142 -13.96 -2.74 7.98
C VAL A 142 -14.72 -1.42 8.12
N ALA A 143 -15.95 -1.46 8.62
CA ALA A 143 -16.69 -0.24 8.94
C ALA A 143 -15.99 0.51 10.10
N PRO A 144 -15.96 1.85 10.11
CA PRO A 144 -15.36 2.62 11.21
C PRO A 144 -15.90 2.23 12.60
N SER A 145 -17.19 1.90 12.71
CA SER A 145 -17.83 1.47 13.96
C SER A 145 -17.37 0.12 14.48
N GLU A 146 -16.79 -0.73 13.63
CA GLU A 146 -16.31 -2.07 13.96
C GLU A 146 -14.80 -2.14 14.16
N LEU A 147 -14.10 -1.02 13.92
CA LEU A 147 -12.64 -0.98 13.82
C LEU A 147 -11.96 -1.42 15.13
N ASP A 148 -12.42 -0.94 16.28
CA ASP A 148 -11.81 -1.29 17.59
C ASP A 148 -11.93 -2.78 17.88
N HIS A 149 -13.11 -3.35 17.61
CA HIS A 149 -13.34 -4.78 17.77
C HIS A 149 -12.45 -5.60 16.84
N PHE A 150 -12.30 -5.15 15.59
CA PHE A 150 -11.48 -5.83 14.59
C PHE A 150 -9.99 -5.77 14.91
N ILE A 151 -9.48 -4.61 15.36
CA ILE A 151 -8.10 -4.44 15.80
C ILE A 151 -7.79 -5.35 16.99
N ALA A 152 -8.67 -5.37 18.00
CA ALA A 152 -8.49 -6.19 19.21
C ALA A 152 -8.42 -7.69 18.93
N ARG A 153 -9.01 -8.15 17.81
CA ARG A 153 -8.99 -9.54 17.36
C ARG A 153 -7.86 -9.89 16.42
N CYS A 154 -7.12 -8.90 15.93
CA CYS A 154 -6.03 -9.15 15.01
C CYS A 154 -4.87 -9.88 15.72
N PRO A 155 -4.44 -11.06 15.25
CA PRO A 155 -3.43 -11.86 15.93
C PRO A 155 -2.00 -11.35 15.71
N VAL A 156 -1.83 -10.30 14.89
CA VAL A 156 -0.54 -9.68 14.58
C VAL A 156 -0.60 -8.19 14.92
N PRO A 157 0.55 -7.52 15.17
CA PRO A 157 0.57 -6.09 15.40
C PRO A 157 -0.10 -5.31 14.25
N VAL A 158 -1.14 -4.55 14.59
CA VAL A 158 -1.75 -3.57 13.71
C VAL A 158 -0.95 -2.28 13.86
N VAL A 159 -0.24 -1.88 12.81
CA VAL A 159 0.65 -0.71 12.84
C VAL A 159 0.03 0.52 12.20
N GLY A 160 -1.16 0.38 11.60
CA GLY A 160 -1.84 1.50 10.95
C GLY A 160 -3.11 1.08 10.20
N LEU A 161 -3.59 2.00 9.38
CA LEU A 161 -4.81 1.85 8.61
C LEU A 161 -4.55 2.05 7.11
N MET A 162 -5.42 1.48 6.29
CA MET A 162 -5.42 1.68 4.85
C MET A 162 -6.82 2.04 4.35
N THR A 163 -6.90 2.88 3.33
CA THR A 163 -8.15 3.08 2.57
C THR A 163 -7.90 3.28 1.09
N MET A 164 -8.93 2.96 0.31
CA MET A 164 -9.04 3.27 -1.12
C MET A 164 -10.38 3.97 -1.35
N PRO A 165 -10.43 5.30 -1.35
CA PRO A 165 -11.65 6.02 -1.69
C PRO A 165 -12.10 5.74 -3.13
N PRO A 166 -13.34 6.10 -3.50
CA PRO A 166 -13.79 6.04 -4.88
C PRO A 166 -12.83 6.81 -5.79
N LEU A 167 -12.66 6.29 -7.02
CA LEU A 167 -11.92 7.02 -8.04
C LEU A 167 -12.67 8.30 -8.37
N ALA A 168 -11.99 9.43 -8.28
CA ALA A 168 -12.55 10.75 -8.57
C ALA A 168 -11.72 11.46 -9.66
N GLU A 169 -12.37 12.31 -10.46
CA GLU A 169 -11.68 13.13 -11.46
C GLU A 169 -10.85 14.23 -10.79
N ASP A 170 -11.39 14.82 -9.71
CA ASP A 170 -10.71 15.81 -8.88
C ASP A 170 -10.10 15.12 -7.64
N PRO A 171 -8.77 15.15 -7.46
CA PRO A 171 -8.10 14.58 -6.28
C PRO A 171 -8.63 15.11 -4.94
N GLU A 172 -9.12 16.36 -4.91
CA GLU A 172 -9.67 16.99 -3.71
C GLU A 172 -10.90 16.25 -3.15
N GLN A 173 -11.63 15.52 -3.98
CA GLN A 173 -12.77 14.71 -3.53
C GLN A 173 -12.36 13.58 -2.57
N SER A 174 -11.09 13.11 -2.64
CA SER A 174 -10.55 12.10 -1.73
C SER A 174 -10.19 12.66 -0.36
N ARG A 175 -10.01 13.98 -0.20
CA ARG A 175 -9.53 14.64 1.02
C ARG A 175 -10.34 14.25 2.26
N LYS A 176 -11.66 14.28 2.17
CA LYS A 176 -12.53 13.91 3.31
C LYS A 176 -12.28 12.48 3.79
N SER A 177 -12.11 11.53 2.87
CA SER A 177 -11.83 10.13 3.19
C SER A 177 -10.48 9.98 3.85
N PHE A 178 -9.45 10.68 3.37
CA PHE A 178 -8.11 10.66 3.96
C PHE A 178 -8.08 11.29 5.36
N ALA A 179 -8.74 12.44 5.53
CA ALA A 179 -8.87 13.08 6.85
C ALA A 179 -9.62 12.16 7.84
N THR A 180 -10.66 11.46 7.40
CA THR A 180 -11.37 10.50 8.25
C THR A 180 -10.46 9.35 8.67
N LEU A 181 -9.68 8.76 7.74
CA LEU A 181 -8.75 7.68 8.07
C LEU A 181 -7.68 8.14 9.05
N ARG A 182 -7.11 9.35 8.84
CA ARG A 182 -6.14 9.95 9.76
C ARG A 182 -6.69 10.06 11.19
N ASN A 183 -7.90 10.63 11.33
CA ASN A 183 -8.53 10.80 12.64
C ASN A 183 -8.75 9.46 13.33
N LEU A 184 -9.26 8.44 12.60
CA LEU A 184 -9.44 7.09 13.12
C LEU A 184 -8.13 6.46 13.61
N ALA A 185 -7.02 6.70 12.92
CA ALA A 185 -5.71 6.20 13.32
C ALA A 185 -5.17 6.95 14.55
N GLN A 186 -5.28 8.28 14.58
CA GLN A 186 -4.82 9.12 15.71
C GLN A 186 -5.54 8.77 17.00
N GLU A 187 -6.86 8.56 16.97
CA GLU A 187 -7.65 8.13 18.12
C GLU A 187 -7.17 6.80 18.74
N ARG A 188 -6.44 5.99 17.95
CA ARG A 188 -5.95 4.65 18.33
C ARG A 188 -4.44 4.56 18.49
N GLY A 189 -3.73 5.68 18.36
CA GLY A 189 -2.27 5.71 18.45
C GLY A 189 -1.59 4.95 17.32
N LEU A 190 -2.23 4.83 16.15
CA LEU A 190 -1.68 4.15 14.98
C LEU A 190 -0.95 5.15 14.09
N GLU A 191 0.28 4.80 13.70
CA GLU A 191 1.19 5.74 13.03
C GLU A 191 1.17 5.62 11.51
N GLN A 192 0.92 4.43 10.95
CA GLN A 192 1.01 4.22 9.51
C GLN A 192 -0.34 4.44 8.82
N LEU A 193 -0.30 5.23 7.75
CA LEU A 193 -1.45 5.55 6.90
C LEU A 193 -1.13 5.24 5.44
N SER A 194 -1.61 4.09 4.96
CA SER A 194 -1.52 3.73 3.55
C SER A 194 -2.72 4.28 2.79
N MET A 195 -2.57 5.41 2.17
CA MET A 195 -3.61 6.09 1.39
C MET A 195 -2.99 6.97 0.31
N GLY A 196 -3.75 7.23 -0.75
CA GLY A 196 -3.27 7.94 -1.93
C GLY A 196 -2.66 7.03 -2.99
N THR A 197 -3.05 7.30 -4.22
CA THR A 197 -2.60 6.61 -5.43
C THR A 197 -2.05 7.62 -6.43
N THR A 198 -1.69 7.19 -7.62
CA THR A 198 -1.13 8.04 -8.68
C THR A 198 -1.90 9.37 -8.88
N GLN A 199 -3.20 9.39 -8.65
CA GLN A 199 -4.03 10.57 -8.93
C GLN A 199 -4.16 11.52 -7.75
N ASP A 200 -4.14 11.00 -6.52
CA ASP A 200 -4.51 11.74 -5.31
C ASP A 200 -3.47 11.69 -4.19
N PHE A 201 -2.25 11.17 -4.47
CA PHE A 201 -1.21 11.03 -3.44
C PHE A 201 -0.78 12.38 -2.82
N GLY A 202 -0.82 13.47 -3.59
CA GLY A 202 -0.50 14.81 -3.05
C GLY A 202 -1.47 15.22 -1.94
N VAL A 203 -2.78 15.06 -2.18
CA VAL A 203 -3.84 15.31 -1.19
C VAL A 203 -3.71 14.33 -0.01
N ALA A 204 -3.38 13.07 -0.28
CA ALA A 204 -3.18 12.08 0.79
C ALA A 204 -2.00 12.46 1.70
N ILE A 205 -0.88 12.96 1.15
CA ILE A 205 0.27 13.43 1.92
C ILE A 205 -0.12 14.62 2.80
N GLU A 206 -0.86 15.58 2.26
CA GLU A 206 -1.37 16.73 3.02
C GLU A 206 -2.28 16.30 4.16
N GLU A 207 -3.02 15.18 3.99
CA GLU A 207 -3.85 14.58 5.04
C GLU A 207 -3.11 13.55 5.92
N GLY A 208 -1.78 13.46 5.80
CA GLY A 208 -0.96 12.67 6.72
C GLY A 208 -0.59 11.27 6.25
N ALA A 209 -0.74 10.93 4.96
CA ALA A 209 -0.26 9.65 4.45
C ALA A 209 1.21 9.41 4.79
N THR A 210 1.54 8.21 5.26
CA THR A 210 2.92 7.75 5.47
C THR A 210 3.36 6.77 4.38
N ILE A 211 2.41 6.17 3.66
CA ILE A 211 2.68 5.29 2.53
C ILE A 211 1.74 5.69 1.39
N VAL A 212 2.30 6.07 0.23
CA VAL A 212 1.56 6.32 -1.00
C VAL A 212 1.84 5.23 -2.04
N ARG A 213 0.80 4.80 -2.79
CA ARG A 213 0.89 3.66 -3.72
C ARG A 213 0.84 4.16 -5.16
N ILE A 214 1.99 4.24 -5.81
CA ILE A 214 2.11 4.80 -7.15
C ILE A 214 2.40 3.70 -8.17
N GLY A 215 1.63 3.65 -9.25
CA GLY A 215 1.73 2.64 -10.29
C GLY A 215 2.39 3.15 -11.57
N SER A 216 1.59 3.22 -12.65
CA SER A 216 2.08 3.51 -14.02
C SER A 216 2.89 4.80 -14.18
N ARG A 217 2.71 5.78 -13.30
CA ARG A 217 3.47 7.03 -13.32
C ARG A 217 4.98 6.84 -13.06
N LEU A 218 5.35 5.80 -12.29
CA LEU A 218 6.75 5.44 -12.06
C LEU A 218 7.37 4.59 -13.19
N LEU A 219 6.57 4.14 -14.14
CA LEU A 219 6.99 3.20 -15.18
C LEU A 219 7.01 3.81 -16.61
N ARG A 220 6.67 5.11 -16.74
CA ARG A 220 6.54 5.79 -18.04
C ARG A 220 7.30 7.10 -18.08
#